data_7291c599d2f78df2f0364b56685439d2
#
_entry.id   7291c599d2f78df2f0364b56685439d2
#
_cell.length_a   1.000
_cell.length_b   1.000
_cell.length_c   1.000
_cell.angle_alpha   90.00
_cell.angle_beta   90.00
_cell.angle_gamma   90.00
#
_symmetry.space_group_name_H-M   'P 1'
#
loop_
_entity.id
_entity.type
_entity.pdbx_description
1 polymer ?
#
loop_
_entity_poly.entity_id
_entity_poly.type
_entity_poly.pdbx_seq_one_letter_code
_entity_poly.pdbx_strand_id
1 'polypeptide(L)'
;LLTAIHRSEKSAVDQAINLYSWQAGGGNQYVSLLRFGQSGSDGMYEVAVARYWLGFLVVLKPLLLYLNYMDIRMLNMIVQMALLMVICLLMQKRGLGRYVLPYGLSMLCLTPGITWLSLQFSTTLLVAQAAMAVLLWKPRLMEQRMGEDAFFLLVGMATSYFDFLTYPV
;
A
#
# COMPACT_ATOMS: atom_id res chain seq x y z
N LEU A 1 2.25 -10.51 -6.50
CA LEU A 1 1.32 -11.57 -6.08
C LEU A 1 2.06 -12.86 -5.70
N LEU A 2 2.95 -13.40 -6.55
CA LEU A 2 3.72 -14.63 -6.27
C LEU A 2 4.50 -14.56 -4.95
N THR A 3 5.06 -13.40 -4.61
CA THR A 3 5.73 -13.17 -3.32
C THR A 3 4.76 -13.18 -2.13
N ALA A 4 3.52 -12.73 -2.35
CA ALA A 4 2.50 -12.68 -1.29
C ALA A 4 1.93 -14.06 -0.95
N ILE A 5 1.79 -14.94 -1.95
CA ILE A 5 1.25 -16.30 -1.80
C ILE A 5 2.35 -17.36 -1.55
N HIS A 6 3.63 -16.92 -1.56
CA HIS A 6 4.75 -17.83 -1.34
C HIS A 6 4.70 -18.40 0.08
N ARG A 7 4.71 -19.73 0.18
CA ARG A 7 4.90 -20.48 1.42
C ARG A 7 6.16 -21.30 1.29
N SER A 8 7.09 -21.12 2.21
CA SER A 8 8.34 -21.87 2.31
C SER A 8 8.34 -22.65 3.62
N GLU A 9 9.05 -23.75 3.65
CA GLU A 9 9.33 -24.52 4.88
C GLU A 9 10.35 -23.83 5.80
N LYS A 10 10.88 -22.68 5.38
CA LYS A 10 11.86 -21.88 6.15
C LYS A 10 11.23 -21.25 7.37
N SER A 11 12.07 -20.88 8.36
CA SER A 11 11.61 -20.27 9.59
C SER A 11 10.86 -18.95 9.33
N ALA A 12 9.91 -18.61 10.21
CA ALA A 12 9.13 -17.35 10.10
C ALA A 12 10.04 -16.11 10.10
N VAL A 13 11.15 -16.15 10.82
CA VAL A 13 12.14 -15.06 10.87
C VAL A 13 12.87 -14.91 9.52
N ASP A 14 13.28 -16.04 8.93
CA ASP A 14 13.94 -16.01 7.61
C ASP A 14 13.00 -15.51 6.53
N GLN A 15 11.72 -15.90 6.55
CA GLN A 15 10.70 -15.41 5.63
C GLN A 15 10.35 -13.92 5.83
N ALA A 16 10.55 -13.39 7.03
CA ALA A 16 10.35 -11.96 7.32
C ALA A 16 11.53 -11.10 6.83
N ILE A 17 12.75 -11.63 6.93
CA ILE A 17 13.98 -10.92 6.52
C ILE A 17 14.19 -11.06 5.00
N ASN A 18 14.03 -12.28 4.48
CA ASN A 18 14.24 -12.61 3.08
C ASN A 18 12.89 -12.84 2.40
N LEU A 19 12.54 -11.98 1.47
CA LEU A 19 11.35 -12.13 0.65
C LEU A 19 11.63 -13.12 -0.49
N TYR A 20 10.86 -14.19 -0.53
CA TYR A 20 10.98 -15.21 -1.58
C TYR A 20 9.81 -15.13 -2.54
N SER A 21 10.06 -15.47 -3.80
CA SER A 21 9.06 -15.53 -4.86
C SER A 21 9.28 -16.75 -5.73
N TRP A 22 8.20 -17.35 -6.22
CA TRP A 22 8.26 -18.40 -7.22
C TRP A 22 8.57 -17.83 -8.59
N GLN A 23 9.52 -18.44 -9.30
CA GLN A 23 9.89 -18.04 -10.65
C GLN A 23 9.97 -19.26 -11.58
N ALA A 24 9.36 -19.16 -12.77
CA ALA A 24 9.51 -20.14 -13.84
C ALA A 24 10.73 -19.80 -14.71
N GLY A 25 11.28 -20.81 -15.39
CA GLY A 25 12.38 -20.60 -16.32
C GLY A 25 12.06 -19.52 -17.37
N GLY A 26 12.96 -18.53 -17.54
CA GLY A 26 12.79 -17.42 -18.46
C GLY A 26 12.61 -16.04 -17.83
N GLY A 27 12.51 -15.93 -16.48
CA GLY A 27 12.54 -14.64 -15.77
C GLY A 27 11.30 -13.74 -15.93
N ASN A 28 10.31 -14.13 -16.72
CA ASN A 28 9.10 -13.33 -16.92
C ASN A 28 8.07 -13.63 -15.83
N GLN A 29 7.76 -12.60 -15.02
CA GLN A 29 6.83 -12.71 -13.89
C GLN A 29 5.40 -13.09 -14.32
N TYR A 30 4.96 -12.66 -15.50
CA TYR A 30 3.65 -12.99 -16.02
C TYR A 30 3.53 -14.48 -16.36
N VAL A 31 4.54 -15.04 -17.02
CA VAL A 31 4.63 -16.48 -17.33
C VAL A 31 4.69 -17.31 -16.05
N SER A 32 5.45 -16.85 -15.06
CA SER A 32 5.53 -17.48 -13.73
C SER A 32 4.17 -17.52 -13.04
N LEU A 33 3.38 -16.43 -13.12
CA LEU A 33 2.06 -16.36 -12.53
C LEU A 33 1.06 -17.29 -13.22
N LEU A 34 1.07 -17.35 -14.55
CA LEU A 34 0.23 -18.26 -15.33
C LEU A 34 0.55 -19.71 -15.01
N ARG A 35 1.84 -20.07 -14.96
CA ARG A 35 2.29 -21.41 -14.64
C ARG A 35 1.91 -21.83 -13.22
N PHE A 36 2.06 -20.90 -12.25
CA PHE A 36 1.60 -21.13 -10.89
C PHE A 36 0.08 -21.40 -10.82
N GLY A 37 -0.71 -20.68 -11.60
CA GLY A 37 -2.17 -20.89 -11.69
C GLY A 37 -2.57 -22.24 -12.32
N GLN A 38 -1.72 -22.83 -13.17
CA GLN A 38 -1.99 -24.10 -13.86
C GLN A 38 -1.48 -25.33 -13.10
N SER A 39 -0.27 -25.27 -12.56
CA SER A 39 0.45 -26.41 -11.97
C SER A 39 0.95 -26.17 -10.54
N GLY A 40 0.55 -25.08 -9.89
CA GLY A 40 1.05 -24.74 -8.57
C GLY A 40 2.55 -24.42 -8.59
N SER A 41 3.26 -24.87 -7.57
CA SER A 41 4.72 -24.67 -7.46
C SER A 41 5.58 -25.67 -8.23
N ASP A 42 4.96 -26.65 -8.91
CA ASP A 42 5.69 -27.72 -9.57
C ASP A 42 6.55 -27.20 -10.74
N GLY A 43 7.85 -27.51 -10.70
CA GLY A 43 8.82 -27.07 -11.70
C GLY A 43 9.18 -25.58 -11.64
N MET A 44 8.84 -24.90 -10.55
CA MET A 44 9.27 -23.54 -10.25
C MET A 44 10.41 -23.53 -9.24
N TYR A 45 11.30 -22.54 -9.33
CA TYR A 45 12.38 -22.36 -8.39
C TYR A 45 12.14 -21.12 -7.51
N GLU A 46 12.63 -21.19 -6.30
CA GLU A 46 12.53 -20.12 -5.32
C GLU A 46 13.63 -19.10 -5.56
N VAL A 47 13.26 -17.83 -5.70
CA VAL A 47 14.20 -16.72 -5.86
C VAL A 47 14.03 -15.75 -4.70
N ALA A 48 15.14 -15.40 -4.05
CA ALA A 48 15.13 -14.36 -3.04
C ALA A 48 14.96 -12.98 -3.69
N VAL A 49 13.92 -12.26 -3.30
CA VAL A 49 13.63 -10.89 -3.77
C VAL A 49 14.30 -9.91 -2.79
N ALA A 50 15.63 -9.91 -2.75
CA ALA A 50 16.40 -9.08 -1.82
C ALA A 50 16.50 -7.61 -2.25
N ARG A 51 16.02 -7.25 -3.45
CA ARG A 51 16.25 -5.94 -4.05
C ARG A 51 15.30 -4.85 -3.60
N TYR A 52 14.11 -5.22 -3.09
CA TYR A 52 13.07 -4.24 -2.74
C TYR A 52 12.44 -4.58 -1.40
N TRP A 53 12.30 -3.56 -0.55
CA TRP A 53 11.47 -3.67 0.64
C TRP A 53 9.99 -3.61 0.24
N LEU A 54 9.24 -4.63 0.57
CA LEU A 54 7.83 -4.73 0.20
C LEU A 54 6.93 -4.59 1.45
N GLY A 55 6.98 -3.42 2.09
CA GLY A 55 6.22 -3.15 3.32
C GLY A 55 4.72 -3.41 3.21
N PHE A 56 4.14 -3.24 2.02
CA PHE A 56 2.72 -3.53 1.77
C PHE A 56 2.36 -5.02 1.96
N LEU A 57 3.33 -5.94 1.89
CA LEU A 57 3.09 -7.37 2.12
C LEU A 57 2.69 -7.68 3.57
N VAL A 58 3.09 -6.85 4.52
CA VAL A 58 2.68 -6.98 5.92
C VAL A 58 1.16 -6.90 6.06
N VAL A 59 0.51 -6.11 5.22
CA VAL A 59 -0.95 -5.97 5.16
C VAL A 59 -1.56 -7.01 4.22
N LEU A 60 -0.95 -7.23 3.06
CA LEU A 60 -1.49 -8.09 2.02
C LEU A 60 -1.53 -9.57 2.42
N LYS A 61 -0.47 -10.09 3.07
CA LYS A 61 -0.41 -11.51 3.47
C LYS A 61 -1.54 -11.92 4.41
N PRO A 62 -1.82 -11.22 5.53
CA PRO A 62 -2.96 -11.57 6.38
C PRO A 62 -4.32 -11.40 5.70
N LEU A 63 -4.48 -10.38 4.82
CA LEU A 63 -5.73 -10.21 4.09
C LEU A 63 -6.01 -11.38 3.14
N LEU A 64 -4.97 -11.91 2.47
CA LEU A 64 -5.10 -13.07 1.56
C LEU A 64 -5.49 -14.38 2.28
N LEU A 65 -5.40 -14.44 3.62
CA LEU A 65 -5.89 -15.59 4.37
C LEU A 65 -7.43 -15.65 4.42
N TYR A 66 -8.09 -14.50 4.33
CA TYR A 66 -9.54 -14.36 4.50
C TYR A 66 -10.27 -13.90 3.23
N LEU A 67 -9.59 -13.17 2.36
CA LEU A 67 -10.17 -12.52 1.19
C LEU A 67 -9.46 -12.95 -0.09
N ASN A 68 -10.22 -13.00 -1.18
CA ASN A 68 -9.65 -13.15 -2.51
C ASN A 68 -8.95 -11.86 -2.95
N TYR A 69 -7.98 -11.98 -3.87
CA TYR A 69 -7.24 -10.83 -4.37
C TYR A 69 -8.13 -9.74 -4.98
N MET A 70 -9.23 -10.13 -5.65
CA MET A 70 -10.21 -9.18 -6.20
C MET A 70 -10.97 -8.45 -5.11
N ASP A 71 -11.34 -9.14 -4.03
CA ASP A 71 -12.04 -8.52 -2.89
C ASP A 71 -11.13 -7.50 -2.19
N ILE A 72 -9.84 -7.79 -2.07
CA ILE A 72 -8.85 -6.88 -1.51
C ILE A 72 -8.72 -5.61 -2.38
N ARG A 73 -8.73 -5.76 -3.71
CA ARG A 73 -8.71 -4.60 -4.62
C ARG A 73 -9.96 -3.75 -4.48
N MET A 74 -11.13 -4.37 -4.40
CA MET A 74 -12.40 -3.67 -4.17
C MET A 74 -12.40 -2.96 -2.82
N LEU A 75 -11.95 -3.64 -1.76
CA LEU A 75 -11.80 -3.06 -0.43
C LEU A 75 -10.88 -1.84 -0.44
N ASN A 76 -9.73 -1.94 -1.09
CA ASN A 76 -8.79 -0.83 -1.24
C ASN A 76 -9.44 0.38 -1.92
N MET A 77 -10.18 0.16 -3.01
CA MET A 77 -10.93 1.22 -3.70
C MET A 77 -11.97 1.87 -2.79
N ILE A 78 -12.76 1.06 -2.07
CA ILE A 78 -13.80 1.55 -1.15
C ILE A 78 -13.17 2.40 -0.04
N VAL A 79 -12.06 1.94 0.56
CA VAL A 79 -11.36 2.66 1.62
C VAL A 79 -10.82 4.00 1.13
N GLN A 80 -10.22 4.05 -0.06
CA GLN A 80 -9.72 5.30 -0.64
C GLN A 80 -10.85 6.29 -0.94
N MET A 81 -11.96 5.81 -1.50
CA MET A 81 -13.14 6.66 -1.75
C MET A 81 -13.76 7.17 -0.46
N ALA A 82 -13.87 6.34 0.57
CA ALA A 82 -14.37 6.73 1.88
C ALA A 82 -13.47 7.79 2.53
N LEU A 83 -12.14 7.62 2.48
CA LEU A 83 -11.19 8.60 2.98
C LEU A 83 -11.30 9.93 2.22
N LEU A 84 -11.40 9.89 0.89
CA LEU A 84 -11.59 11.08 0.08
C LEU A 84 -12.87 11.83 0.49
N MET A 85 -13.98 11.12 0.67
CA MET A 85 -15.24 11.70 1.11
C MET A 85 -15.11 12.32 2.51
N VAL A 86 -14.49 11.62 3.46
CA VAL A 86 -14.26 12.12 4.82
C VAL A 86 -13.42 13.40 4.79
N ILE A 87 -12.35 13.44 4.00
CA ILE A 87 -11.51 14.64 3.85
C ILE A 87 -12.33 15.81 3.30
N CYS A 88 -13.11 15.61 2.23
CA CYS A 88 -13.98 16.64 1.65
C CYS A 88 -14.98 17.19 2.68
N LEU A 89 -15.61 16.32 3.48
CA LEU A 89 -16.53 16.72 4.54
C LEU A 89 -15.84 17.51 5.66
N LEU A 90 -14.64 17.07 6.07
CA LEU A 90 -13.84 17.76 7.06
C LEU A 90 -13.37 19.14 6.57
N MET A 91 -12.98 19.24 5.31
CA MET A 91 -12.63 20.53 4.68
C MET A 91 -13.81 21.49 4.69
N GLN A 92 -15.00 21.02 4.34
CA GLN A 92 -16.22 21.85 4.41
C GLN A 92 -16.50 22.34 5.83
N LYS A 93 -16.44 21.42 6.83
CA LYS A 93 -16.64 21.78 8.25
C LYS A 93 -15.62 22.78 8.79
N ARG A 94 -14.43 22.83 8.22
CA ARG A 94 -13.35 23.75 8.59
C ARG A 94 -13.37 25.08 7.81
N GLY A 95 -14.38 25.32 7.00
CA GLY A 95 -14.46 26.53 6.18
C GLY A 95 -13.54 26.55 4.95
N LEU A 96 -12.93 25.40 4.64
CA LEU A 96 -12.03 25.21 3.50
C LEU A 96 -12.78 24.76 2.23
N GLY A 97 -14.08 25.02 2.14
CA GLY A 97 -14.95 24.57 1.04
C GLY A 97 -14.44 24.93 -0.36
N ARG A 98 -13.78 26.09 -0.51
CA ARG A 98 -13.18 26.53 -1.77
C ARG A 98 -12.07 25.59 -2.29
N TYR A 99 -11.45 24.82 -1.42
CA TYR A 99 -10.36 23.90 -1.79
C TYR A 99 -10.83 22.46 -2.06
N VAL A 100 -12.10 22.16 -1.80
CA VAL A 100 -12.64 20.80 -2.02
C VAL A 100 -12.57 20.40 -3.50
N LEU A 101 -12.95 21.30 -4.40
CA LEU A 101 -12.94 21.04 -5.83
C LEU A 101 -11.49 20.87 -6.37
N PRO A 102 -10.53 21.78 -6.10
CA PRO A 102 -9.13 21.58 -6.49
C PRO A 102 -8.53 20.29 -5.92
N TYR A 103 -8.83 19.96 -4.66
CA TYR A 103 -8.36 18.73 -4.03
C TYR A 103 -8.93 17.48 -4.73
N GLY A 104 -10.24 17.46 -5.00
CA GLY A 104 -10.88 16.37 -5.73
C GLY A 104 -10.30 16.18 -7.14
N LEU A 105 -10.09 17.27 -7.87
CA LEU A 105 -9.46 17.23 -9.18
C LEU A 105 -8.01 16.72 -9.11
N SER A 106 -7.22 17.17 -8.12
CA SER A 106 -5.85 16.67 -7.95
C SER A 106 -5.82 15.17 -7.69
N MET A 107 -6.75 14.64 -6.88
CA MET A 107 -6.88 13.20 -6.67
C MET A 107 -7.28 12.44 -7.93
N LEU A 108 -8.12 13.01 -8.78
CA LEU A 108 -8.46 12.42 -10.08
C LEU A 108 -7.27 12.45 -11.06
N CYS A 109 -6.43 13.49 -11.01
CA CYS A 109 -5.22 13.58 -11.84
C CYS A 109 -4.12 12.59 -11.43
N LEU A 110 -4.09 12.13 -10.16
CA LEU A 110 -3.16 11.13 -9.66
C LEU A 110 -3.46 9.70 -10.16
N THR A 111 -4.11 9.58 -11.30
CA THR A 111 -4.41 8.29 -11.97
C THR A 111 -5.11 7.27 -11.07
N PRO A 112 -6.36 7.54 -10.69
CA PRO A 112 -7.10 6.67 -9.76
C PRO A 112 -7.20 5.22 -10.23
N GLY A 113 -7.22 4.98 -11.55
CA GLY A 113 -7.29 3.62 -12.10
C GLY A 113 -6.11 2.73 -11.73
N ILE A 114 -4.92 3.28 -11.52
CA ILE A 114 -3.73 2.53 -11.12
C ILE A 114 -3.66 2.40 -9.59
N THR A 115 -3.86 3.50 -8.87
CA THR A 115 -3.74 3.51 -7.40
C THR A 115 -4.86 2.74 -6.72
N TRP A 116 -6.09 2.79 -7.24
CA TRP A 116 -7.21 2.07 -6.64
C TRP A 116 -7.13 0.57 -6.81
N LEU A 117 -6.55 0.11 -7.91
CA LEU A 117 -6.48 -1.31 -8.26
C LEU A 117 -5.16 -1.97 -7.85
N SER A 118 -4.16 -1.20 -7.43
CA SER A 118 -2.85 -1.71 -7.04
C SER A 118 -2.54 -1.39 -5.59
N LEU A 119 -2.52 -2.41 -4.71
CA LEU A 119 -2.12 -2.24 -3.32
C LEU A 119 -0.69 -1.72 -3.16
N GLN A 120 0.18 -2.01 -4.12
CA GLN A 120 1.56 -1.59 -4.11
C GLN A 120 1.72 -0.06 -4.17
N PHE A 121 0.89 0.60 -4.99
CA PHE A 121 0.94 2.06 -5.17
C PHE A 121 -0.06 2.82 -4.28
N SER A 122 -1.03 2.11 -3.71
CA SER A 122 -2.08 2.72 -2.91
C SER A 122 -1.68 3.01 -1.46
N THR A 123 -0.71 2.27 -0.91
CA THR A 123 -0.36 2.37 0.51
C THR A 123 0.17 3.75 0.89
N THR A 124 1.05 4.34 0.10
CA THR A 124 1.54 5.71 0.28
C THR A 124 0.43 6.74 0.20
N LEU A 125 -0.48 6.58 -0.77
CA LEU A 125 -1.63 7.46 -0.91
C LEU A 125 -2.59 7.35 0.29
N LEU A 126 -2.82 6.13 0.79
CA LEU A 126 -3.63 5.90 2.00
C LEU A 126 -3.02 6.55 3.23
N VAL A 127 -1.70 6.46 3.42
CA VAL A 127 -0.99 7.14 4.51
C VAL A 127 -1.16 8.65 4.40
N ALA A 128 -0.97 9.22 3.22
CA ALA A 128 -1.12 10.66 2.98
C ALA A 128 -2.56 11.13 3.23
N GLN A 129 -3.56 10.40 2.73
CA GLN A 129 -4.97 10.72 2.95
C GLN A 129 -5.35 10.59 4.43
N ALA A 130 -4.89 9.54 5.12
CA ALA A 130 -5.13 9.36 6.55
C ALA A 130 -4.50 10.49 7.37
N ALA A 131 -3.27 10.88 7.05
CA ALA A 131 -2.59 12.02 7.67
C ALA A 131 -3.38 13.32 7.47
N MET A 132 -3.83 13.60 6.25
CA MET A 132 -4.67 14.77 5.95
C MET A 132 -5.99 14.75 6.73
N ALA A 133 -6.64 13.60 6.83
CA ALA A 133 -7.87 13.46 7.62
C ALA A 133 -7.64 13.73 9.11
N VAL A 134 -6.53 13.23 9.69
CA VAL A 134 -6.16 13.49 11.09
C VAL A 134 -5.90 14.97 11.35
N LEU A 135 -5.17 15.64 10.46
CA LEU A 135 -4.89 17.08 10.57
C LEU A 135 -6.17 17.92 10.52
N LEU A 136 -7.07 17.60 9.63
CA LEU A 136 -8.36 18.28 9.52
C LEU A 136 -9.26 17.99 10.71
N TRP A 137 -9.17 16.80 11.31
CA TRP A 137 -9.97 16.42 12.46
C TRP A 137 -9.47 17.06 13.75
N LYS A 138 -8.15 17.01 13.99
CA LYS A 138 -7.51 17.52 15.22
C LYS A 138 -6.49 18.62 14.93
N PRO A 139 -6.90 19.85 14.58
CA PRO A 139 -5.96 20.94 14.28
C PRO A 139 -5.10 21.35 15.49
N ARG A 140 -5.55 21.07 16.72
CA ARG A 140 -4.75 21.32 17.93
C ARG A 140 -3.43 20.53 18.00
N LEU A 141 -3.28 19.46 17.21
CA LEU A 141 -1.98 18.77 17.07
C LEU A 141 -0.91 19.69 16.49
N MET A 142 -1.32 20.67 15.66
CA MET A 142 -0.42 21.66 15.05
C MET A 142 -0.09 22.85 15.98
N GLU A 143 -0.85 23.04 17.07
CA GLU A 143 -0.59 24.10 18.04
C GLU A 143 0.53 23.73 19.02
N GLN A 144 0.83 22.45 19.15
CA GLN A 144 1.89 21.92 20.01
C GLN A 144 3.14 21.61 19.18
N ARG A 145 4.19 22.39 19.30
CA ARG A 145 5.43 22.25 18.52
C ARG A 145 6.01 20.83 18.51
N MET A 146 6.04 20.15 19.65
CA MET A 146 6.47 18.76 19.73
C MET A 146 5.47 17.76 19.07
N GLY A 147 4.18 18.08 19.07
CA GLY A 147 3.15 17.25 18.44
C GLY A 147 3.21 17.32 16.92
N GLU A 148 3.51 18.48 16.37
CA GLU A 148 3.69 18.71 14.94
C GLU A 148 4.90 17.93 14.41
N ASP A 149 6.07 18.09 15.03
CA ASP A 149 7.31 17.42 14.64
C ASP A 149 7.16 15.89 14.70
N ALA A 150 6.59 15.36 15.80
CA ALA A 150 6.35 13.94 15.96
C ALA A 150 5.36 13.39 14.93
N PHE A 151 4.31 14.15 14.62
CA PHE A 151 3.32 13.73 13.63
C PHE A 151 3.94 13.61 12.24
N PHE A 152 4.66 14.63 11.76
CA PHE A 152 5.29 14.58 10.44
C PHE A 152 6.40 13.54 10.38
N LEU A 153 7.15 13.34 11.47
CA LEU A 153 8.13 12.26 11.56
C LEU A 153 7.46 10.88 11.39
N LEU A 154 6.37 10.62 12.13
CA LEU A 154 5.63 9.36 12.02
C LEU A 154 5.03 9.15 10.62
N VAL A 155 4.45 10.18 10.03
CA VAL A 155 3.93 10.12 8.66
C VAL A 155 5.05 9.84 7.66
N GLY A 156 6.20 10.51 7.79
CA GLY A 156 7.36 10.28 6.94
C GLY A 156 7.92 8.87 7.08
N MET A 157 8.05 8.36 8.30
CA MET A 157 8.48 6.98 8.57
C MET A 157 7.49 5.96 7.98
N ALA A 158 6.17 6.16 8.16
CA ALA A 158 5.15 5.29 7.61
C ALA A 158 5.18 5.31 6.07
N THR A 159 5.29 6.49 5.47
CA THR A 159 5.39 6.65 4.01
C THR A 159 6.60 5.90 3.48
N SER A 160 7.78 6.12 4.07
CA SER A 160 9.02 5.46 3.68
C SER A 160 8.95 3.94 3.85
N TYR A 161 8.29 3.45 4.91
CA TYR A 161 8.13 2.02 5.16
C TYR A 161 7.24 1.34 4.12
N PHE A 162 6.17 2.00 3.69
CA PHE A 162 5.22 1.45 2.72
C PHE A 162 5.56 1.80 1.28
N ASP A 163 6.51 2.69 1.03
CA ASP A 163 6.89 3.08 -0.31
C ASP A 163 7.76 2.01 -0.98
N PHE A 164 7.35 1.62 -2.18
CA PHE A 164 8.05 0.63 -3.00
C PHE A 164 9.23 1.22 -3.78
N LEU A 165 9.23 2.52 -4.04
CA LEU A 165 10.15 3.16 -4.97
C LEU A 165 11.33 3.86 -4.30
N THR A 166 11.29 4.07 -3.00
CA THR A 166 12.32 4.82 -2.27
C THR A 166 13.47 4.00 -1.74
N TYR A 167 13.82 2.91 -2.39
CA TYR A 167 15.06 2.26 -2.00
C TYR A 167 16.23 2.93 -2.75
N PRO A 168 17.06 3.74 -2.07
CA PRO A 168 18.33 4.17 -2.65
C PRO A 168 19.20 2.91 -2.77
N VAL A 169 19.59 2.60 -3.96
CA VAL A 169 20.62 1.60 -4.28
C VAL A 169 21.96 2.10 -3.77
#